data_68fa4c2e01bee0c6b73cd5f335e457bd
#
_entry.id   68fa4c2e01bee0c6b73cd5f335e457bd
#
_cell.length_a   1.000
_cell.length_b   1.000
_cell.length_c   1.000
_cell.angle_alpha   90.00
_cell.angle_beta   90.00
_cell.angle_gamma   90.00
#
_symmetry.space_group_name_H-M   'P 1'
#
loop_
_entity.id
_entity.type
_entity.pdbx_description
1 polymer ?
#
loop_
_entity_poly.entity_id
_entity_poly.type
_entity_poly.pdbx_seq_one_letter_code
_entity_poly.pdbx_strand_id
1 'polypeptide(L)'
;MAARIAVLKISRWLSVVLLFFLAAPAGSFAAEKMNVLFLICDDLNCDLGSYGHPQVKSPNIDRLAERGVRFSRAYCQYPLCGPSRASFMTGLYPDQTTILGNAIRLRERLPGVQSMSQMFIRKGYEAIRIGKIYHYGVPRDIGTDGHDDPKSWTRTVNPKGRDKTDESKVFSLRP
;
A
#
# COMPACT_ATOMS: atom_id res chain seq x y z
N MET A 1 -71.33 -13.56 10.62
CA MET A 1 -70.26 -13.30 11.63
C MET A 1 -69.01 -14.13 11.41
N ALA A 2 -69.12 -15.37 10.93
CA ALA A 2 -67.98 -16.29 10.71
C ALA A 2 -66.99 -15.88 9.57
N ALA A 3 -67.48 -15.28 8.46
CA ALA A 3 -66.62 -14.89 7.36
C ALA A 3 -65.65 -13.75 7.66
N ARG A 4 -66.02 -12.81 8.54
CA ARG A 4 -65.12 -11.69 8.95
C ARG A 4 -63.94 -12.17 9.83
N ILE A 5 -64.13 -13.21 10.63
CA ILE A 5 -63.07 -13.76 11.51
C ILE A 5 -62.02 -14.51 10.70
N ALA A 6 -62.43 -15.22 9.61
CA ALA A 6 -61.51 -15.95 8.75
C ALA A 6 -60.58 -15.00 7.94
N VAL A 7 -61.13 -13.89 7.42
CA VAL A 7 -60.32 -12.88 6.67
C VAL A 7 -59.29 -12.18 7.59
N LEU A 8 -59.65 -11.88 8.85
CA LEU A 8 -58.71 -11.31 9.81
C LEU A 8 -57.57 -12.26 10.23
N LYS A 9 -57.84 -13.54 10.34
CA LYS A 9 -56.82 -14.56 10.67
C LYS A 9 -55.84 -14.74 9.52
N ILE A 10 -56.31 -14.81 8.28
CA ILE A 10 -55.44 -14.97 7.08
C ILE A 10 -54.55 -13.73 6.91
N SER A 11 -55.09 -12.52 7.11
CA SER A 11 -54.32 -11.28 7.04
C SER A 11 -53.19 -11.22 8.08
N ARG A 12 -53.41 -11.70 9.30
CA ARG A 12 -52.37 -11.73 10.35
C ARG A 12 -51.24 -12.74 10.02
N TRP A 13 -51.55 -13.88 9.44
CA TRP A 13 -50.56 -14.86 9.04
C TRP A 13 -49.74 -14.36 7.86
N LEU A 14 -50.35 -13.71 6.88
CA LEU A 14 -49.64 -13.08 5.75
C LEU A 14 -48.71 -11.96 6.20
N SER A 15 -49.10 -11.16 7.19
CA SER A 15 -48.26 -10.11 7.77
C SER A 15 -47.05 -10.67 8.53
N VAL A 16 -47.20 -11.79 9.25
CA VAL A 16 -46.12 -12.46 9.97
C VAL A 16 -45.14 -13.08 9.01
N VAL A 17 -45.62 -13.73 7.92
CA VAL A 17 -44.76 -14.32 6.89
C VAL A 17 -44.00 -13.22 6.12
N LEU A 18 -44.65 -12.10 5.83
CA LEU A 18 -43.98 -10.98 5.16
C LEU A 18 -42.90 -10.34 6.03
N LEU A 19 -43.13 -10.22 7.33
CA LEU A 19 -42.13 -9.75 8.31
C LEU A 19 -40.93 -10.71 8.44
N PHE A 20 -41.18 -12.01 8.34
CA PHE A 20 -40.11 -13.02 8.36
C PHE A 20 -39.22 -12.95 7.11
N PHE A 21 -39.80 -12.66 5.94
CA PHE A 21 -39.04 -12.47 4.70
C PHE A 21 -38.23 -11.16 4.68
N LEU A 22 -38.73 -10.10 5.34
CA LEU A 22 -38.01 -8.83 5.49
C LEU A 22 -36.90 -8.89 6.55
N ALA A 23 -36.93 -9.85 7.46
CA ALA A 23 -35.93 -10.07 8.50
C ALA A 23 -34.86 -11.10 8.09
N ALA A 24 -34.90 -11.63 6.84
CA ALA A 24 -33.80 -12.47 6.36
C ALA A 24 -32.54 -11.61 6.37
N PRO A 25 -31.46 -12.01 7.11
CA PRO A 25 -30.23 -11.25 7.08
C PRO A 25 -29.76 -11.22 5.63
N ALA A 26 -29.67 -10.01 5.05
CA ALA A 26 -28.95 -9.82 3.79
C ALA A 26 -27.58 -10.41 4.03
N GLY A 27 -27.33 -11.60 3.48
CA GLY A 27 -26.04 -12.26 3.61
C GLY A 27 -24.98 -11.29 3.16
N SER A 28 -24.24 -10.75 4.10
CA SER A 28 -23.08 -9.93 3.81
C SER A 28 -22.09 -10.86 3.09
N PHE A 29 -22.12 -10.85 1.77
CA PHE A 29 -21.03 -11.45 1.00
C PHE A 29 -19.77 -10.67 1.39
N ALA A 30 -19.00 -11.22 2.31
CA ALA A 30 -17.69 -10.68 2.60
C ALA A 30 -16.93 -10.69 1.28
N ALA A 31 -16.63 -9.50 0.75
CA ALA A 31 -15.85 -9.39 -0.46
C ALA A 31 -14.55 -10.18 -0.26
N GLU A 32 -14.21 -11.03 -1.22
CA GLU A 32 -12.97 -11.80 -1.20
C GLU A 32 -11.78 -10.83 -1.05
N LYS A 33 -10.87 -11.13 -0.13
CA LYS A 33 -9.70 -10.29 0.11
C LYS A 33 -8.78 -10.35 -1.10
N MET A 34 -8.65 -9.25 -1.81
CA MET A 34 -7.72 -9.14 -2.94
C MET A 34 -6.29 -8.95 -2.45
N ASN A 35 -5.34 -9.57 -3.16
CA ASN A 35 -3.93 -9.28 -2.96
C ASN A 35 -3.59 -7.87 -3.44
N VAL A 36 -2.65 -7.21 -2.75
CA VAL A 36 -2.17 -5.87 -3.09
C VAL A 36 -0.68 -5.95 -3.37
N LEU A 37 -0.28 -5.55 -4.57
CA LEU A 37 1.12 -5.40 -4.95
C LEU A 37 1.45 -3.91 -5.06
N PHE A 38 2.35 -3.42 -4.21
CA PHE A 38 2.82 -2.04 -4.21
C PHE A 38 4.24 -1.98 -4.74
N LEU A 39 4.41 -1.52 -5.99
CA LEU A 39 5.71 -1.35 -6.64
C LEU A 39 6.19 0.08 -6.45
N ILE A 40 7.39 0.23 -5.91
CA ILE A 40 8.02 1.52 -5.63
C ILE A 40 9.35 1.61 -6.36
N CYS A 41 9.53 2.67 -7.12
CA CYS A 41 10.80 3.00 -7.75
C CYS A 41 11.42 4.22 -7.08
N ASP A 42 12.73 4.17 -6.86
CA ASP A 42 13.51 5.31 -6.38
C ASP A 42 13.86 6.20 -7.56
N ASP A 43 13.67 7.51 -7.42
CA ASP A 43 14.05 8.54 -8.39
C ASP A 43 13.53 8.34 -9.84
N LEU A 44 12.45 7.58 -10.04
CA LEU A 44 11.95 7.25 -11.38
C LEU A 44 11.39 8.47 -12.13
N ASN A 45 10.78 9.42 -11.41
CA ASN A 45 10.11 10.56 -12.01
C ASN A 45 8.99 10.17 -13.01
N CYS A 46 8.74 10.99 -14.04
CA CYS A 46 7.78 10.71 -15.11
C CYS A 46 8.46 10.14 -16.37
N ASP A 47 9.65 9.57 -16.24
CA ASP A 47 10.48 9.10 -17.36
C ASP A 47 10.03 7.71 -17.82
N LEU A 48 8.79 7.61 -18.28
CA LEU A 48 8.15 6.40 -18.77
C LEU A 48 7.42 6.63 -20.09
N GLY A 49 7.26 5.60 -20.90
CA GLY A 49 6.50 5.64 -22.16
C GLY A 49 5.07 6.12 -21.96
N SER A 50 4.40 5.65 -20.89
CA SER A 50 3.03 6.06 -20.53
C SER A 50 2.89 7.55 -20.25
N TYR A 51 3.97 8.26 -19.93
CA TYR A 51 4.00 9.74 -19.79
C TYR A 51 4.52 10.45 -21.04
N GLY A 52 4.78 9.71 -22.12
CA GLY A 52 5.23 10.27 -23.40
C GLY A 52 6.74 10.49 -23.48
N HIS A 53 7.54 9.82 -22.64
CA HIS A 53 9.00 9.93 -22.74
C HIS A 53 9.50 9.39 -24.08
N PRO A 54 10.28 10.16 -24.88
CA PRO A 54 10.57 9.79 -26.26
C PRO A 54 11.54 8.62 -26.43
N GLN A 55 12.36 8.35 -25.45
CA GLN A 55 13.45 7.35 -25.54
C GLN A 55 13.21 6.13 -24.63
N VAL A 56 12.62 6.32 -23.46
CA VAL A 56 12.41 5.24 -22.49
C VAL A 56 11.37 4.25 -22.98
N LYS A 57 11.72 2.98 -22.93
CA LYS A 57 10.83 1.86 -23.28
C LYS A 57 10.35 1.16 -22.02
N SER A 58 9.07 1.30 -21.71
CA SER A 58 8.43 0.74 -20.50
C SER A 58 7.17 -0.07 -20.82
N PRO A 59 7.22 -1.07 -21.74
CA PRO A 59 6.04 -1.67 -22.33
C PRO A 59 5.14 -2.39 -21.32
N ASN A 60 5.69 -2.89 -20.23
CA ASN A 60 4.90 -3.56 -19.18
C ASN A 60 4.17 -2.56 -18.28
N ILE A 61 4.84 -1.45 -17.93
CA ILE A 61 4.23 -0.37 -17.15
C ILE A 61 3.20 0.36 -18.01
N ASP A 62 3.48 0.56 -19.28
CA ASP A 62 2.56 1.20 -20.24
C ASP A 62 1.26 0.39 -20.35
N ARG A 63 1.34 -0.95 -20.51
CA ARG A 63 0.15 -1.83 -20.50
C ARG A 63 -0.62 -1.79 -19.18
N LEU A 64 0.07 -1.63 -18.05
CA LEU A 64 -0.59 -1.46 -16.76
C LEU A 64 -1.35 -0.12 -16.71
N ALA A 65 -0.74 0.94 -17.21
CA ALA A 65 -1.35 2.27 -17.29
C ALA A 65 -2.59 2.29 -18.20
N GLU A 66 -2.59 1.54 -19.31
CA GLU A 66 -3.74 1.39 -20.21
C GLU A 66 -4.93 0.69 -19.56
N ARG A 67 -4.68 -0.22 -18.63
CA ARG A 67 -5.72 -1.03 -17.96
C ARG A 67 -6.16 -0.46 -16.60
N GLY A 68 -5.44 0.51 -16.09
CA GLY A 68 -5.64 1.11 -14.78
C GLY A 68 -5.89 2.61 -14.83
N VAL A 69 -5.58 3.28 -13.75
CA VAL A 69 -5.64 4.74 -13.64
C VAL A 69 -4.23 5.29 -13.58
N ARG A 70 -3.91 6.19 -14.50
CA ARG A 70 -2.64 6.93 -14.49
C ARG A 70 -2.87 8.35 -13.95
N PHE A 71 -2.15 8.68 -12.88
CA PHE A 71 -2.15 10.03 -12.33
C PHE A 71 -1.11 10.89 -13.06
N SER A 72 -1.56 11.91 -13.77
CA SER A 72 -0.67 12.82 -14.52
C SER A 72 0.07 13.82 -13.61
N ARG A 73 -0.40 14.02 -12.40
CA ARG A 73 0.16 14.95 -11.41
C ARG A 73 0.15 14.30 -10.03
N ALA A 74 1.08 13.38 -9.80
CA ALA A 74 1.34 12.80 -8.50
C ALA A 74 2.68 13.33 -7.96
N TYR A 75 2.68 13.82 -6.73
CA TYR A 75 3.84 14.47 -6.12
C TYR A 75 4.23 13.76 -4.84
N CYS A 76 5.54 13.57 -4.63
CA CYS A 76 6.05 13.16 -3.33
C CYS A 76 5.91 14.31 -2.32
N GLN A 77 5.78 13.96 -1.05
CA GLN A 77 5.59 14.97 0.01
C GLN A 77 6.90 15.65 0.41
N TYR A 78 8.04 15.12 -0.01
CA TYR A 78 9.35 15.69 0.28
C TYR A 78 10.38 15.19 -0.74
N PRO A 79 11.27 16.04 -1.27
CA PRO A 79 12.23 15.64 -2.31
C PRO A 79 13.46 14.93 -1.73
N LEU A 80 13.24 13.98 -0.81
CA LEU A 80 14.27 13.17 -0.18
C LEU A 80 13.69 11.83 0.25
N CYS A 81 14.45 10.74 0.09
CA CYS A 81 14.00 9.35 0.28
C CYS A 81 13.35 9.09 1.65
N GLY A 82 14.04 9.37 2.75
CA GLY A 82 13.56 9.08 4.11
C GLY A 82 12.24 9.76 4.44
N PRO A 83 12.15 11.10 4.34
CA PRO A 83 10.92 11.84 4.60
C PRO A 83 9.75 11.43 3.69
N SER A 84 9.99 11.31 2.39
CA SER A 84 8.98 10.89 1.42
C SER A 84 8.43 9.51 1.74
N ARG A 85 9.31 8.56 2.07
CA ARG A 85 8.95 7.18 2.42
C ARG A 85 8.20 7.08 3.75
N ALA A 86 8.61 7.85 4.74
CA ALA A 86 7.86 7.96 5.99
C ALA A 86 6.44 8.49 5.73
N SER A 87 6.30 9.49 4.86
CA SER A 87 5.00 10.08 4.53
C SER A 87 4.07 9.08 3.85
N PHE A 88 4.47 8.40 2.78
CA PHE A 88 3.55 7.48 2.11
C PHE A 88 3.26 6.21 2.94
N MET A 89 4.18 5.80 3.80
CA MET A 89 3.95 4.66 4.70
C MET A 89 3.04 4.97 5.89
N THR A 90 2.94 6.23 6.30
CA THR A 90 2.14 6.64 7.47
C THR A 90 0.91 7.45 7.10
N GLY A 91 0.85 8.03 5.90
CA GLY A 91 -0.17 9.00 5.50
C GLY A 91 -0.02 10.37 6.15
N LEU A 92 1.10 10.64 6.83
CA LEU A 92 1.38 11.91 7.52
C LEU A 92 2.30 12.80 6.69
N TYR A 93 2.11 14.10 6.76
CA TYR A 93 3.02 15.06 6.15
C TYR A 93 4.38 15.09 6.88
N PRO A 94 5.47 15.52 6.21
CA PRO A 94 6.79 15.63 6.83
C PRO A 94 6.82 16.46 8.11
N ASP A 95 6.08 17.55 8.18
CA ASP A 95 5.96 18.39 9.38
C ASP A 95 5.33 17.63 10.57
N GLN A 96 4.43 16.69 10.29
CA GLN A 96 3.81 15.84 11.31
C GLN A 96 4.73 14.68 11.71
N THR A 97 5.47 14.10 10.76
CA THR A 97 6.42 13.03 11.05
C THR A 97 7.68 13.55 11.73
N THR A 98 8.04 14.81 11.51
CA THR A 98 9.32 15.43 11.89
C THR A 98 10.55 14.70 11.34
N ILE A 99 10.36 13.85 10.34
CA ILE A 99 11.41 13.13 9.64
C ILE A 99 11.79 13.95 8.41
N LEU A 100 12.81 14.78 8.54
CA LEU A 100 13.27 15.70 7.50
C LEU A 100 14.62 15.30 6.91
N GLY A 101 15.14 14.13 7.28
CA GLY A 101 16.43 13.61 6.81
C GLY A 101 16.48 12.10 6.72
N ASN A 102 17.45 11.59 5.96
CA ASN A 102 17.63 10.16 5.73
C ASN A 102 18.15 9.37 6.93
N ALA A 103 18.79 10.04 7.88
CA ALA A 103 19.35 9.39 9.08
C ALA A 103 18.30 9.05 10.14
N ILE A 104 17.10 9.60 10.04
CA ILE A 104 16.06 9.50 11.06
C ILE A 104 15.20 8.26 10.81
N ARG A 105 15.09 7.38 11.80
CA ARG A 105 14.23 6.20 11.73
C ARG A 105 12.80 6.53 12.16
N LEU A 106 11.82 5.88 11.52
CA LEU A 106 10.40 6.11 11.80
C LEU A 106 10.05 5.98 13.28
N ARG A 107 10.51 4.89 13.92
CA ARG A 107 10.13 4.58 15.32
C ARG A 107 10.81 5.44 16.36
N GLU A 108 11.90 6.10 16.03
CA GLU A 108 12.56 7.08 16.89
C GLU A 108 11.70 8.35 17.06
N ARG A 109 11.00 8.74 15.98
CA ARG A 109 10.13 9.93 15.99
C ARG A 109 8.68 9.60 16.33
N LEU A 110 8.18 8.50 15.83
CA LEU A 110 6.77 8.11 15.91
C LEU A 110 6.65 6.65 16.42
N PRO A 111 6.95 6.37 17.69
CA PRO A 111 6.98 5.01 18.21
C PRO A 111 5.64 4.27 18.14
N GLY A 112 4.54 5.01 18.23
CA GLY A 112 3.16 4.50 18.21
C GLY A 112 2.44 4.57 16.85
N VAL A 113 3.06 5.14 15.80
CA VAL A 113 2.39 5.32 14.52
C VAL A 113 2.04 3.96 13.87
N GLN A 114 0.89 3.90 13.25
CA GLN A 114 0.49 2.77 12.41
C GLN A 114 0.92 3.03 10.98
N SER A 115 1.74 2.13 10.41
CA SER A 115 2.07 2.17 8.99
C SER A 115 0.96 1.55 8.13
N MET A 116 0.96 1.87 6.84
CA MET A 116 0.05 1.30 5.86
C MET A 116 0.08 -0.25 5.89
N SER A 117 1.25 -0.85 5.88
CA SER A 117 1.41 -2.31 5.94
C SER A 117 0.92 -2.90 7.27
N GLN A 118 1.14 -2.22 8.42
CA GLN A 118 0.54 -2.64 9.68
C GLN A 118 -0.98 -2.61 9.67
N MET A 119 -1.60 -1.66 8.96
CA MET A 119 -3.04 -1.64 8.79
C MET A 119 -3.51 -2.91 8.06
N PHE A 120 -2.82 -3.33 7.01
CA PHE A 120 -3.13 -4.58 6.31
C PHE A 120 -2.94 -5.80 7.21
N ILE A 121 -1.86 -5.87 7.98
CA ILE A 121 -1.64 -6.96 8.96
C ILE A 121 -2.80 -7.05 9.95
N ARG A 122 -3.25 -5.92 10.51
CA ARG A 122 -4.41 -5.88 11.42
C ARG A 122 -5.71 -6.35 10.78
N LYS A 123 -5.81 -6.28 9.45
CA LYS A 123 -6.94 -6.78 8.67
C LYS A 123 -6.74 -8.24 8.22
N GLY A 124 -5.71 -8.93 8.73
CA GLY A 124 -5.43 -10.33 8.47
C GLY A 124 -4.77 -10.60 7.12
N TYR A 125 -4.00 -9.64 6.61
CA TYR A 125 -3.09 -9.85 5.48
C TYR A 125 -1.70 -10.24 5.98
N GLU A 126 -0.97 -10.94 5.13
CA GLU A 126 0.48 -11.04 5.24
C GLU A 126 1.08 -9.81 4.53
N ALA A 127 1.98 -9.09 5.18
CA ALA A 127 2.71 -7.96 4.59
C ALA A 127 4.17 -8.33 4.38
N ILE A 128 4.59 -8.43 3.13
CA ILE A 128 5.93 -8.84 2.74
C ILE A 128 6.65 -7.65 2.09
N ARG A 129 7.86 -7.37 2.55
CA ARG A 129 8.74 -6.40 1.93
C ARG A 129 9.85 -7.11 1.14
N ILE A 130 10.12 -6.59 -0.05
CA ILE A 130 11.26 -7.01 -0.88
C ILE A 130 12.05 -5.77 -1.27
N GLY A 131 13.30 -5.66 -0.86
CA GLY A 131 14.17 -4.52 -1.14
C GLY A 131 13.82 -3.26 -0.33
N LYS A 132 14.12 -2.09 -0.90
CA LYS A 132 14.03 -0.79 -0.23
C LYS A 132 12.60 -0.25 -0.20
N ILE A 133 11.97 -0.23 0.96
CA ILE A 133 10.69 0.48 1.20
C ILE A 133 10.91 1.67 2.13
N TYR A 134 11.42 1.47 3.34
CA TYR A 134 12.01 2.57 4.14
C TYR A 134 13.39 2.94 3.61
N HIS A 135 14.02 3.94 4.20
CA HIS A 135 15.31 4.39 3.70
C HIS A 135 16.45 3.42 4.03
N TYR A 136 17.31 3.19 3.06
CA TYR A 136 18.68 2.74 3.25
C TYR A 136 19.60 3.32 2.15
N GLY A 137 20.91 3.41 2.47
CA GLY A 137 21.91 3.91 1.53
C GLY A 137 22.19 2.93 0.40
N VAL A 138 22.29 3.42 -0.83
CA VAL A 138 22.64 2.64 -2.02
C VAL A 138 24.02 3.13 -2.52
N PRO A 139 24.99 2.26 -2.77
CA PRO A 139 24.95 0.79 -2.68
C PRO A 139 25.25 0.22 -1.29
N ARG A 140 25.65 1.06 -0.32
CA ARG A 140 26.19 0.65 1.00
C ARG A 140 25.35 -0.40 1.71
N ASP A 141 24.04 -0.16 1.82
CA ASP A 141 23.13 -0.95 2.65
C ASP A 141 22.34 -2.00 1.85
N ILE A 142 22.65 -2.22 0.55
CA ILE A 142 22.03 -3.26 -0.27
C ILE A 142 22.25 -4.64 0.37
N GLY A 143 21.19 -5.43 0.47
CA GLY A 143 21.20 -6.74 1.12
C GLY A 143 21.04 -6.69 2.64
N THR A 144 20.70 -5.52 3.21
CA THR A 144 20.42 -5.33 4.63
C THR A 144 19.02 -4.74 4.87
N ASP A 145 18.59 -4.67 6.12
CA ASP A 145 17.34 -4.01 6.48
C ASP A 145 17.43 -2.46 6.45
N GLY A 146 18.63 -1.89 6.51
CA GLY A 146 18.82 -0.45 6.55
C GLY A 146 18.08 0.22 7.72
N HIS A 147 17.29 1.26 7.43
CA HIS A 147 16.44 1.96 8.39
C HIS A 147 15.00 1.45 8.40
N ASP A 148 14.80 0.16 8.16
CA ASP A 148 13.48 -0.45 8.08
C ASP A 148 12.68 -0.35 9.38
N ASP A 149 11.36 -0.55 9.28
CA ASP A 149 10.47 -0.68 10.42
C ASP A 149 10.01 -2.14 10.56
N PRO A 150 10.60 -2.93 11.49
CA PRO A 150 10.25 -4.33 11.65
C PRO A 150 8.77 -4.57 11.98
N LYS A 151 8.09 -3.58 12.58
CA LYS A 151 6.66 -3.69 12.90
C LYS A 151 5.76 -3.61 11.67
N SER A 152 6.28 -3.13 10.56
CA SER A 152 5.53 -2.99 9.30
C SER A 152 5.40 -4.29 8.52
N TRP A 153 6.11 -5.36 8.87
CA TRP A 153 6.21 -6.54 8.02
C TRP A 153 6.01 -7.85 8.79
N THR A 154 5.39 -8.81 8.13
CA THR A 154 5.36 -10.22 8.58
C THR A 154 6.60 -10.96 8.08
N ARG A 155 7.13 -10.53 6.93
CA ARG A 155 8.35 -11.09 6.33
C ARG A 155 9.12 -10.01 5.55
N THR A 156 10.44 -10.10 5.59
CA THR A 156 11.34 -9.22 4.81
C THR A 156 12.28 -10.05 3.95
N VAL A 157 12.58 -9.53 2.76
CA VAL A 157 13.57 -10.09 1.84
C VAL A 157 14.52 -8.97 1.43
N ASN A 158 15.82 -9.19 1.61
CA ASN A 158 16.87 -8.25 1.27
C ASN A 158 17.66 -8.77 0.06
N PRO A 159 17.18 -8.53 -1.17
CA PRO A 159 17.89 -8.98 -2.37
C PRO A 159 19.25 -8.30 -2.47
N LYS A 160 20.23 -9.07 -2.99
CA LYS A 160 21.57 -8.61 -3.20
C LYS A 160 22.10 -9.25 -4.49
N GLY A 161 22.53 -8.45 -5.43
CA GLY A 161 23.05 -8.87 -6.71
C GLY A 161 24.41 -8.24 -7.01
N ARG A 162 24.74 -8.09 -8.29
CA ARG A 162 26.00 -7.47 -8.76
C ARG A 162 26.13 -6.02 -8.34
N ASP A 163 25.03 -5.32 -8.13
CA ASP A 163 24.93 -3.98 -7.57
C ASP A 163 25.65 -3.84 -6.21
N LYS A 164 25.75 -4.96 -5.46
CA LYS A 164 26.48 -5.02 -4.19
C LYS A 164 27.81 -5.76 -4.32
N THR A 165 27.84 -6.89 -5.03
CA THR A 165 29.06 -7.69 -5.14
C THR A 165 30.17 -7.00 -5.94
N ASP A 166 29.79 -6.13 -6.88
CA ASP A 166 30.69 -5.32 -7.70
C ASP A 166 30.84 -3.87 -7.18
N GLU A 167 30.41 -3.58 -5.94
CA GLU A 167 30.44 -2.22 -5.36
C GLU A 167 31.83 -1.57 -5.47
N SER A 168 32.90 -2.34 -5.24
CA SER A 168 34.28 -1.85 -5.36
C SER A 168 34.67 -1.40 -6.77
N LYS A 169 33.91 -1.78 -7.80
CA LYS A 169 34.11 -1.38 -9.18
C LYS A 169 33.31 -0.14 -9.57
N VAL A 170 32.41 0.31 -8.67
CA VAL A 170 31.59 1.52 -8.88
C VAL A 170 32.46 2.74 -8.61
N PHE A 171 32.51 3.65 -9.56
CA PHE A 171 33.22 4.92 -9.42
C PHE A 171 32.27 6.09 -9.67
N SER A 172 32.51 7.20 -8.98
CA SER A 172 31.78 8.45 -9.20
C SER A 172 32.46 9.27 -10.29
N LEU A 173 31.68 9.80 -11.22
CA LEU A 173 32.14 10.80 -12.21
C LEU A 173 32.22 12.20 -11.62
N ARG A 174 31.71 12.39 -10.39
CA ARG A 174 31.78 13.63 -9.65
C ARG A 174 32.64 13.42 -8.40
N PRO A 175 33.56 14.33 -8.10
CA PRO A 175 34.33 14.28 -6.86
C PRO A 175 33.46 14.46 -5.62
#